data_84f26613e289554785adb6bbc9bb27f7
#
_entry.id   84f26613e289554785adb6bbc9bb27f7
#
_cell.length_a   1.000
_cell.length_b   1.000
_cell.length_c   1.000
_cell.angle_alpha   90.00
_cell.angle_beta   90.00
_cell.angle_gamma   90.00
#
_symmetry.space_group_name_H-M   'P 1'
#
loop_
_entity.id
_entity.type
_entity.pdbx_description
1 polymer ?
#
loop_
_entity_poly.entity_id
_entity_poly.type
_entity_poly.pdbx_seq_one_letter_code
_entity_poly.pdbx_strand_id
1 'polypeptide(L)'
;ALTQKPNSSIAVGFNYLKEGKIDAFASAGNTGAMLVGAMYSVKTIEGVIRPAISTLLPHSDERLGFLLDVGANADCKPEMLLQFGIMGALYARYLYKVEDPKVALLSIGEEAGKGNLLVQAAYPLFQECDKINFIGNVEGRDIFGDTADVIVTDGFTGNIVLKFGESIYDMIKK
;
A
#
# COMPACT_ATOMS: atom_id res chain seq x y z
N ALA A 1 -0.01 -20.51 10.40
CA ALA A 1 -0.05 -21.13 9.07
C ALA A 1 1.33 -21.67 8.66
N LEU A 2 2.41 -20.88 8.67
CA LEU A 2 3.77 -21.30 8.26
C LEU A 2 4.32 -22.40 9.16
N THR A 3 4.12 -22.32 10.48
CA THR A 3 4.52 -23.34 11.46
C THR A 3 3.71 -24.63 11.35
N GLN A 4 2.46 -24.53 10.89
CA GLN A 4 1.59 -25.70 10.73
C GLN A 4 1.82 -26.46 9.41
N LYS A 5 2.35 -25.78 8.39
CA LYS A 5 2.65 -26.31 7.05
C LYS A 5 4.06 -25.95 6.60
N PRO A 6 5.10 -26.48 7.27
CA PRO A 6 6.50 -26.08 6.99
C PRO A 6 6.97 -26.43 5.58
N ASN A 7 6.34 -27.42 4.93
CA ASN A 7 6.64 -27.85 3.57
C ASN A 7 5.75 -27.20 2.50
N SER A 8 4.97 -26.18 2.87
CA SER A 8 4.22 -25.42 1.85
C SER A 8 5.18 -24.61 0.97
N SER A 9 4.80 -24.36 -0.29
CA SER A 9 5.59 -23.54 -1.23
C SER A 9 5.95 -22.17 -0.65
N ILE A 10 5.02 -21.53 0.09
CA ILE A 10 5.25 -20.25 0.77
C ILE A 10 6.32 -20.39 1.85
N ALA A 11 6.25 -21.42 2.72
CA ALA A 11 7.23 -21.61 3.79
C ALA A 11 8.62 -21.91 3.21
N VAL A 12 8.71 -22.77 2.21
CA VAL A 12 9.97 -23.14 1.54
C VAL A 12 10.56 -21.92 0.82
N GLY A 13 9.73 -21.14 0.08
CA GLY A 13 10.19 -19.94 -0.60
C GLY A 13 10.77 -18.89 0.35
N PHE A 14 10.11 -18.61 1.47
CA PHE A 14 10.64 -17.70 2.48
C PHE A 14 11.90 -18.23 3.19
N ASN A 15 12.02 -19.53 3.39
CA ASN A 15 13.26 -20.10 3.91
C ASN A 15 14.44 -19.91 2.95
N TYR A 16 14.23 -20.10 1.65
CA TYR A 16 15.26 -19.87 0.63
C TYR A 16 15.66 -18.39 0.55
N LEU A 17 14.68 -17.50 0.65
CA LEU A 17 14.95 -16.06 0.69
C LEU A 17 15.78 -15.68 1.92
N LYS A 18 15.43 -16.21 3.10
CA LYS A 18 16.15 -15.99 4.35
C LYS A 18 17.58 -16.54 4.31
N GLU A 19 17.81 -17.68 3.64
CA GLU A 19 19.11 -18.30 3.47
C GLU A 19 19.96 -17.69 2.35
N GLY A 20 19.43 -16.69 1.63
CA GLY A 20 20.11 -16.06 0.51
C GLY A 20 20.25 -16.97 -0.74
N LYS A 21 19.43 -18.01 -0.83
CA LYS A 21 19.43 -18.93 -1.97
C LYS A 21 18.68 -18.37 -3.18
N ILE A 22 17.81 -17.38 -2.96
CA ILE A 22 17.05 -16.64 -3.96
C ILE A 22 17.01 -15.16 -3.57
N ASP A 23 16.96 -14.27 -4.55
CA ASP A 23 16.94 -12.81 -4.35
C ASP A 23 15.52 -12.26 -4.20
N ALA A 24 14.51 -12.97 -4.70
CA ALA A 24 13.12 -12.58 -4.63
C ALA A 24 12.20 -13.80 -4.55
N PHE A 25 11.00 -13.61 -4.00
CA PHE A 25 9.98 -14.62 -3.93
C PHE A 25 8.62 -14.05 -4.30
N ALA A 26 7.95 -14.66 -5.26
CA ALA A 26 6.59 -14.33 -5.69
C ALA A 26 5.67 -15.53 -5.53
N SER A 27 4.42 -15.28 -5.15
CA SER A 27 3.40 -16.33 -5.00
C SER A 27 2.01 -15.76 -5.21
N ALA A 28 1.17 -16.50 -5.91
CA ALA A 28 -0.28 -16.25 -6.01
C ALA A 28 -1.06 -16.87 -4.85
N GLY A 29 -0.40 -17.30 -3.78
CA GLY A 29 -1.01 -17.95 -2.62
C GLY A 29 -1.73 -16.98 -1.69
N ASN A 30 -2.03 -17.46 -0.48
CA ASN A 30 -2.74 -16.67 0.52
C ASN A 30 -1.91 -15.43 0.95
N THR A 31 -2.47 -14.24 0.75
CA THR A 31 -1.82 -12.95 1.05
C THR A 31 -1.39 -12.82 2.50
N GLY A 32 -2.22 -13.26 3.46
CA GLY A 32 -1.87 -13.25 4.89
C GLY A 32 -0.69 -14.17 5.20
N ALA A 33 -0.57 -15.30 4.53
CA ALA A 33 0.59 -16.19 4.68
C ALA A 33 1.86 -15.56 4.08
N MET A 34 1.75 -14.86 2.96
CA MET A 34 2.85 -14.09 2.36
C MET A 34 3.33 -12.98 3.30
N LEU A 35 2.40 -12.19 3.85
CA LEU A 35 2.72 -11.13 4.80
C LEU A 35 3.43 -11.66 6.05
N VAL A 36 2.86 -12.71 6.68
CA VAL A 36 3.46 -13.35 7.86
C VAL A 36 4.82 -13.93 7.52
N GLY A 37 4.97 -14.58 6.35
CA GLY A 37 6.24 -15.11 5.87
C GLY A 37 7.31 -14.05 5.73
N ALA A 38 6.96 -12.92 5.10
CA ALA A 38 7.86 -11.78 4.95
C ALA A 38 8.30 -11.22 6.31
N MET A 39 7.35 -10.96 7.22
CA MET A 39 7.63 -10.40 8.55
C MET A 39 8.57 -11.30 9.39
N TYR A 40 8.39 -12.62 9.36
CA TYR A 40 9.18 -13.53 10.18
C TYR A 40 10.50 -13.97 9.52
N SER A 41 10.58 -13.99 8.21
CA SER A 41 11.77 -14.47 7.49
C SER A 41 12.70 -13.33 7.07
N VAL A 42 12.16 -12.27 6.49
CA VAL A 42 12.91 -11.10 5.99
C VAL A 42 13.02 -10.02 7.08
N LYS A 43 12.02 -9.94 7.95
CA LYS A 43 11.81 -8.91 8.98
C LYS A 43 11.39 -7.56 8.37
N THR A 44 10.87 -6.69 9.22
CA THR A 44 10.58 -5.30 8.86
C THR A 44 11.84 -4.45 8.97
N ILE A 45 11.90 -3.38 8.17
CA ILE A 45 12.91 -2.33 8.34
C ILE A 45 12.73 -1.72 9.74
N GLU A 46 13.82 -1.39 10.41
CA GLU A 46 13.79 -0.78 11.74
C GLU A 46 12.95 0.52 11.72
N GLY A 47 12.07 0.67 12.71
CA GLY A 47 11.15 1.80 12.81
C GLY A 47 9.85 1.65 12.03
N VAL A 48 9.71 0.68 11.11
CA VAL A 48 8.45 0.39 10.40
C VAL A 48 7.51 -0.40 11.30
N ILE A 49 6.35 0.17 11.63
CA ILE A 49 5.34 -0.43 12.52
C ILE A 49 4.73 -1.68 11.88
N ARG A 50 4.31 -1.54 10.60
CA ARG A 50 3.72 -2.62 9.80
C ARG A 50 4.10 -2.46 8.33
N PRO A 51 4.36 -3.56 7.61
CA PRO A 51 4.44 -3.52 6.16
C PRO A 51 3.06 -3.27 5.55
N ALA A 52 3.02 -2.65 4.37
CA ALA A 52 1.83 -2.49 3.54
C ALA A 52 1.94 -3.32 2.27
N ILE A 53 0.80 -3.61 1.65
CA ILE A 53 0.74 -4.12 0.28
C ILE A 53 0.32 -2.96 -0.62
N SER A 54 1.08 -2.76 -1.70
CA SER A 54 0.77 -1.76 -2.71
C SER A 54 0.25 -2.38 -3.99
N THR A 55 -0.60 -1.64 -4.70
CA THR A 55 -0.95 -1.92 -6.09
C THR A 55 -0.62 -0.72 -6.96
N LEU A 56 -0.35 -0.99 -8.24
CA LEU A 56 -0.14 0.04 -9.25
C LEU A 56 -1.49 0.58 -9.71
N LEU A 57 -1.57 1.88 -9.90
CA LEU A 57 -2.69 2.59 -10.48
C LEU A 57 -2.26 3.14 -11.84
N PRO A 58 -2.95 2.78 -12.94
CA PRO A 58 -2.67 3.40 -14.23
C PRO A 58 -3.20 4.83 -14.23
N HIS A 59 -2.35 5.79 -14.57
CA HIS A 59 -2.72 7.18 -14.82
C HIS A 59 -3.04 7.42 -16.31
N SER A 60 -3.74 8.50 -16.61
CA SER A 60 -4.15 8.84 -17.97
C SER A 60 -2.97 9.23 -18.88
N ASP A 61 -1.86 9.68 -18.29
CA ASP A 61 -0.63 10.12 -18.95
C ASP A 61 0.47 9.03 -19.03
N GLU A 62 0.09 7.76 -18.90
CA GLU A 62 0.98 6.59 -18.92
C GLU A 62 1.90 6.46 -17.70
N ARG A 63 1.87 7.39 -16.74
CA ARG A 63 2.55 7.24 -15.46
C ARG A 63 1.86 6.17 -14.61
N LEU A 64 2.56 5.70 -13.60
CA LEU A 64 2.04 4.76 -12.61
C LEU A 64 1.96 5.44 -11.25
N GLY A 65 0.77 5.44 -10.67
CA GLY A 65 0.56 5.76 -9.27
C GLY A 65 0.52 4.54 -8.39
N PHE A 66 0.36 4.75 -7.09
CA PHE A 66 0.34 3.71 -6.07
C PHE A 66 -0.83 3.88 -5.13
N LEU A 67 -1.52 2.79 -4.82
CA LEU A 67 -2.46 2.71 -3.71
C LEU A 67 -1.88 1.81 -2.62
N LEU A 68 -1.81 2.30 -1.40
CA LEU A 68 -1.38 1.60 -0.18
C LEU A 68 -2.35 1.93 0.98
N ASP A 69 -2.75 1.02 1.79
CA ASP A 69 -2.57 -0.42 1.85
C ASP A 69 -3.75 -1.10 1.13
N VAL A 70 -3.50 -2.21 0.42
CA VAL A 70 -4.56 -2.91 -0.30
C VAL A 70 -4.86 -4.32 0.26
N GLY A 71 -4.68 -4.50 1.57
CA GLY A 71 -5.13 -5.73 2.23
C GLY A 71 -4.18 -6.38 3.22
N ALA A 72 -3.10 -5.70 3.67
CA ALA A 72 -2.24 -6.21 4.73
C ALA A 72 -2.79 -5.89 6.13
N ASN A 73 -3.31 -4.67 6.34
CA ASN A 73 -3.74 -4.17 7.64
C ASN A 73 -5.17 -3.63 7.55
N ALA A 74 -6.15 -4.46 7.94
CA ALA A 74 -7.55 -4.07 7.88
C ALA A 74 -7.84 -2.88 8.82
N ASP A 75 -7.25 -2.89 10.02
CA ASP A 75 -7.32 -1.80 10.98
C ASP A 75 -5.95 -1.14 11.10
N CYS A 76 -5.91 0.19 10.95
CA CYS A 76 -4.70 0.98 11.04
C CYS A 76 -4.77 2.01 12.16
N LYS A 77 -3.58 2.44 12.60
CA LYS A 77 -3.42 3.66 13.40
C LYS A 77 -2.98 4.81 12.49
N PRO A 78 -3.22 6.09 12.86
CA PRO A 78 -2.82 7.24 12.06
C PRO A 78 -1.33 7.24 11.66
N GLU A 79 -0.46 6.83 12.59
CA GLU A 79 0.99 6.77 12.36
C GLU A 79 1.37 5.69 11.32
N MET A 80 0.56 4.63 11.20
CA MET A 80 0.76 3.61 10.18
C MET A 80 0.46 4.17 8.79
N LEU A 81 -0.65 4.92 8.64
CA LEU A 81 -0.97 5.59 7.37
C LEU A 81 0.15 6.56 6.96
N LEU A 82 0.69 7.35 7.91
CA LEU A 82 1.82 8.22 7.61
C LEU A 82 3.05 7.42 7.11
N GLN A 83 3.37 6.31 7.77
CA GLN A 83 4.46 5.44 7.30
C GLN A 83 4.20 4.86 5.91
N PHE A 84 2.96 4.50 5.58
CA PHE A 84 2.60 4.06 4.23
C PHE A 84 2.83 5.17 3.21
N GLY A 85 2.47 6.41 3.54
CA GLY A 85 2.74 7.57 2.69
C GLY A 85 4.23 7.78 2.43
N ILE A 86 5.05 7.72 3.49
CA ILE A 86 6.51 7.83 3.37
C ILE A 86 7.09 6.69 2.50
N MET A 87 6.69 5.44 2.77
CA MET A 87 7.15 4.29 2.00
C MET A 87 6.72 4.38 0.54
N GLY A 88 5.48 4.78 0.26
CA GLY A 88 4.97 4.98 -1.09
C GLY A 88 5.73 6.06 -1.84
N ALA A 89 6.00 7.21 -1.20
CA ALA A 89 6.77 8.30 -1.78
C ALA A 89 8.21 7.87 -2.12
N LEU A 90 8.87 7.15 -1.22
CA LEU A 90 10.21 6.59 -1.48
C LEU A 90 10.17 5.59 -2.63
N TYR A 91 9.16 4.73 -2.69
CA TYR A 91 8.99 3.75 -3.75
C TYR A 91 8.80 4.44 -5.12
N ALA A 92 7.91 5.43 -5.20
CA ALA A 92 7.69 6.22 -6.41
C ALA A 92 8.98 6.94 -6.86
N ARG A 93 9.70 7.55 -5.93
CA ARG A 93 10.96 8.27 -6.21
C ARG A 93 12.06 7.35 -6.73
N TYR A 94 12.34 6.24 -6.05
CA TYR A 94 13.51 5.42 -6.37
C TYR A 94 13.26 4.44 -7.52
N LEU A 95 12.07 3.85 -7.63
CA LEU A 95 11.77 2.88 -8.68
C LEU A 95 11.22 3.52 -9.96
N TYR A 96 10.35 4.52 -9.81
CA TYR A 96 9.67 5.13 -10.94
C TYR A 96 10.19 6.52 -11.29
N LYS A 97 11.23 7.00 -10.56
CA LYS A 97 11.94 8.25 -10.83
C LYS A 97 11.04 9.49 -10.77
N VAL A 98 9.97 9.45 -9.99
CA VAL A 98 9.16 10.62 -9.69
C VAL A 98 9.93 11.49 -8.69
N GLU A 99 10.37 12.68 -9.07
CA GLU A 99 11.27 13.53 -8.24
C GLU A 99 10.60 13.97 -6.93
N ASP A 100 9.36 14.44 -7.01
CA ASP A 100 8.58 14.93 -5.87
C ASP A 100 7.17 14.30 -5.85
N PRO A 101 7.04 13.02 -5.41
CA PRO A 101 5.77 12.30 -5.46
C PRO A 101 4.70 12.97 -4.61
N LYS A 102 3.56 13.30 -5.22
CA LYS A 102 2.38 13.82 -4.55
C LYS A 102 1.70 12.71 -3.76
N VAL A 103 1.58 12.89 -2.45
CA VAL A 103 0.97 11.92 -1.53
C VAL A 103 -0.39 12.46 -1.06
N ALA A 104 -1.42 11.62 -1.13
CA ALA A 104 -2.77 11.96 -0.69
C ALA A 104 -3.35 10.90 0.24
N LEU A 105 -4.31 11.30 1.09
CA LEU A 105 -5.16 10.38 1.86
C LEU A 105 -6.46 10.13 1.11
N LEU A 106 -6.85 8.86 0.96
CA LEU A 106 -8.17 8.51 0.42
C LEU A 106 -9.26 8.85 1.43
N SER A 107 -10.23 9.64 1.01
CA SER A 107 -11.29 10.16 1.87
C SER A 107 -12.63 10.21 1.13
N ILE A 108 -13.67 10.69 1.81
CA ILE A 108 -15.02 10.93 1.28
C ILE A 108 -15.24 12.39 0.85
N GLY A 109 -14.20 13.22 0.89
CA GLY A 109 -14.19 14.63 0.50
C GLY A 109 -12.79 15.20 0.62
N GLU A 110 -12.52 16.27 -0.12
CA GLU A 110 -11.19 16.88 -0.26
C GLU A 110 -10.78 17.70 0.97
N GLU A 111 -11.76 18.18 1.78
CA GLU A 111 -11.47 19.07 2.91
C GLU A 111 -10.78 18.31 4.06
N ALA A 112 -9.91 18.98 4.78
CA ALA A 112 -9.10 18.42 5.88
C ALA A 112 -9.91 17.72 6.98
N GLY A 113 -11.15 18.15 7.24
CA GLY A 113 -12.03 17.57 8.26
C GLY A 113 -12.88 16.39 7.77
N LYS A 114 -12.75 15.98 6.51
CA LYS A 114 -13.50 14.86 5.94
C LYS A 114 -12.83 13.52 6.19
N GLY A 115 -13.61 12.47 6.04
CA GLY A 115 -13.18 11.09 6.24
C GLY A 115 -13.67 10.50 7.57
N ASN A 116 -13.29 9.25 7.81
CA ASN A 116 -13.51 8.57 9.07
C ASN A 116 -12.53 9.08 10.15
N LEU A 117 -12.70 8.62 11.38
CA LEU A 117 -11.85 9.03 12.51
C LEU A 117 -10.35 8.77 12.25
N LEU A 118 -10.03 7.70 11.54
CA LEU A 118 -8.64 7.35 11.19
C LEU A 118 -8.04 8.39 10.24
N VAL A 119 -8.73 8.73 9.15
CA VAL A 119 -8.28 9.71 8.16
C VAL A 119 -8.15 11.09 8.80
N GLN A 120 -9.16 11.52 9.58
CA GLN A 120 -9.12 12.79 10.30
C GLN A 120 -7.96 12.88 11.28
N ALA A 121 -7.63 11.80 11.97
CA ALA A 121 -6.49 11.76 12.89
C ALA A 121 -5.13 11.66 12.17
N ALA A 122 -5.08 11.05 10.97
CA ALA A 122 -3.86 10.97 10.18
C ALA A 122 -3.53 12.28 9.46
N TYR A 123 -4.54 13.04 9.04
CA TYR A 123 -4.37 14.27 8.25
C TYR A 123 -3.33 15.24 8.84
N PRO A 124 -3.40 15.65 10.11
CA PRO A 124 -2.40 16.56 10.69
C PRO A 124 -0.99 15.96 10.73
N LEU A 125 -0.86 14.64 10.92
CA LEU A 125 0.45 13.98 10.88
C LEU A 125 1.10 14.07 9.49
N PHE A 126 0.30 13.92 8.42
CA PHE A 126 0.76 14.10 7.05
C PHE A 126 1.12 15.56 6.76
N GLN A 127 0.31 16.51 7.24
CA GLN A 127 0.51 17.93 7.03
C GLN A 127 1.79 18.45 7.70
N GLU A 128 2.15 17.92 8.87
CA GLU A 128 3.35 18.27 9.63
C GLU A 128 4.61 17.53 9.14
N CYS A 129 4.48 16.54 8.24
CA CYS A 129 5.60 15.73 7.79
C CYS A 129 6.34 16.39 6.62
N ASP A 130 7.59 16.78 6.84
CA ASP A 130 8.48 17.39 5.84
C ASP A 130 9.11 16.38 4.85
N LYS A 131 8.86 15.08 5.04
CA LYS A 131 9.46 14.01 4.22
C LYS A 131 8.67 13.67 2.97
N ILE A 132 7.46 14.19 2.85
CA ILE A 132 6.52 13.89 1.76
C ILE A 132 5.89 15.17 1.23
N ASN A 133 5.56 15.20 -0.04
CA ASN A 133 4.74 16.23 -0.66
C ASN A 133 3.26 15.88 -0.47
N PHE A 134 2.72 16.21 0.71
CA PHE A 134 1.32 15.94 1.04
C PHE A 134 0.40 16.97 0.38
N ILE A 135 -0.53 16.51 -0.45
CA ILE A 135 -1.46 17.36 -1.21
C ILE A 135 -2.88 17.40 -0.62
N GLY A 136 -3.12 16.71 0.51
CA GLY A 136 -4.44 16.67 1.15
C GLY A 136 -5.20 15.37 0.88
N ASN A 137 -6.54 15.44 1.00
CA ASN A 137 -7.43 14.32 0.71
C ASN A 137 -7.76 14.23 -0.78
N VAL A 138 -8.01 13.00 -1.25
CA VAL A 138 -8.59 12.70 -2.57
C VAL A 138 -9.80 11.79 -2.39
N GLU A 139 -10.72 11.83 -3.34
CA GLU A 139 -11.92 10.98 -3.34
C GLU A 139 -11.73 9.72 -4.20
N GLY A 140 -12.68 8.79 -4.11
CA GLY A 140 -12.67 7.57 -4.91
C GLY A 140 -12.67 7.80 -6.42
N ARG A 141 -13.21 8.93 -6.89
CA ARG A 141 -13.19 9.31 -8.31
C ARG A 141 -11.80 9.69 -8.82
N ASP A 142 -10.90 10.09 -7.91
CA ASP A 142 -9.55 10.57 -8.25
C ASP A 142 -8.51 9.44 -8.32
N ILE A 143 -8.90 8.21 -7.95
CA ILE A 143 -7.99 7.06 -7.85
C ILE A 143 -7.26 6.77 -9.16
N PHE A 144 -7.93 6.93 -10.29
CA PHE A 144 -7.33 6.75 -11.63
C PHE A 144 -6.99 8.08 -12.32
N GLY A 145 -7.05 9.18 -11.57
CA GLY A 145 -6.67 10.51 -12.04
C GLY A 145 -5.19 10.80 -11.83
N ASP A 146 -4.77 11.96 -12.32
CA ASP A 146 -3.36 12.39 -12.26
C ASP A 146 -3.07 13.30 -11.05
N THR A 147 -3.99 13.33 -10.06
CA THR A 147 -3.94 14.24 -8.92
C THR A 147 -2.84 13.87 -7.94
N ALA A 148 -2.69 12.58 -7.64
CA ALA A 148 -1.71 12.06 -6.68
C ALA A 148 -0.93 10.87 -7.25
N ASP A 149 0.38 10.83 -6.96
CA ASP A 149 1.24 9.70 -7.34
C ASP A 149 1.14 8.55 -6.31
N VAL A 150 0.80 8.88 -5.06
CA VAL A 150 0.65 7.91 -3.96
C VAL A 150 -0.64 8.21 -3.21
N ILE A 151 -1.56 7.27 -3.21
CA ILE A 151 -2.81 7.35 -2.45
C ILE A 151 -2.74 6.37 -1.29
N VAL A 152 -3.00 6.88 -0.07
CA VAL A 152 -2.89 6.10 1.17
C VAL A 152 -4.26 5.86 1.78
N THR A 153 -4.49 4.62 2.20
CA THR A 153 -5.70 4.20 2.92
C THR A 153 -5.39 3.03 3.86
N ASP A 154 -6.35 2.63 4.69
CA ASP A 154 -6.28 1.36 5.42
C ASP A 154 -6.47 0.17 4.46
N GLY A 155 -6.01 -1.01 4.90
CA GLY A 155 -6.04 -2.21 4.05
C GLY A 155 -7.44 -2.75 3.78
N PHE A 156 -8.44 -2.45 4.62
CA PHE A 156 -9.82 -2.84 4.35
C PHE A 156 -10.39 -2.03 3.17
N THR A 157 -10.30 -0.71 3.25
CA THR A 157 -10.75 0.20 2.20
C THR A 157 -10.00 -0.05 0.89
N GLY A 158 -8.66 -0.15 0.96
CA GLY A 158 -7.83 -0.38 -0.23
C GLY A 158 -8.10 -1.74 -0.89
N ASN A 159 -8.36 -2.79 -0.12
CA ASN A 159 -8.73 -4.09 -0.68
C ASN A 159 -10.10 -4.05 -1.39
N ILE A 160 -11.07 -3.32 -0.85
CA ILE A 160 -12.37 -3.12 -1.52
C ILE A 160 -12.18 -2.38 -2.85
N VAL A 161 -11.40 -1.31 -2.86
CA VAL A 161 -11.08 -0.55 -4.09
C VAL A 161 -10.42 -1.44 -5.13
N LEU A 162 -9.40 -2.22 -4.73
CA LEU A 162 -8.70 -3.15 -5.62
C LEU A 162 -9.66 -4.19 -6.22
N LYS A 163 -10.46 -4.86 -5.39
CA LYS A 163 -11.40 -5.90 -5.82
C LYS A 163 -12.54 -5.34 -6.68
N PHE A 164 -12.97 -4.11 -6.41
CA PHE A 164 -13.94 -3.42 -7.25
C PHE A 164 -13.35 -3.10 -8.63
N GLY A 165 -12.11 -2.58 -8.69
CA GLY A 165 -11.40 -2.35 -9.95
C GLY A 165 -11.22 -3.63 -10.78
N GLU A 166 -10.83 -4.73 -10.15
CA GLU A 166 -10.75 -6.06 -10.80
C GLU A 166 -12.12 -6.49 -11.37
N SER A 167 -13.21 -6.27 -10.65
CA SER A 167 -14.56 -6.63 -11.10
C SER A 167 -15.04 -5.82 -12.31
N ILE A 168 -14.68 -4.52 -12.38
CA ILE A 168 -14.96 -3.67 -13.54
C ILE A 168 -14.21 -4.18 -14.77
N TYR A 169 -12.92 -4.52 -14.62
CA TYR A 169 -12.13 -5.07 -15.71
C TYR A 169 -12.78 -6.35 -16.28
N ASP A 170 -13.22 -7.27 -15.42
CA ASP A 170 -13.88 -8.51 -15.82
C ASP A 170 -15.23 -8.26 -16.52
N MET A 171 -15.95 -7.21 -16.13
CA MET A 171 -17.20 -6.81 -16.75
C MET A 171 -17.00 -6.26 -18.17
N ILE A 172 -15.94 -5.44 -18.37
CA ILE A 172 -15.63 -4.85 -19.67
C ILE A 172 -15.07 -5.88 -20.66
N LYS A 173 -14.37 -6.91 -20.16
CA LYS A 173 -13.73 -7.93 -20.99
C LYS A 173 -14.71 -8.99 -21.55
N LYS A 174 -15.93 -9.05 -21.00
CA LYS A 174 -17.01 -9.95 -21.50
C LYS A 174 -17.69 -9.37 -22.72
#